data_0427bab319c17781d6f53870e0024c51
#
_entry.id   0427bab319c17781d6f53870e0024c51
#
_cell.length_a   1.000
_cell.length_b   1.000
_cell.length_c   1.000
_cell.angle_alpha   90.00
_cell.angle_beta   90.00
_cell.angle_gamma   90.00
#
_symmetry.space_group_name_H-M   'P 1'
#
loop_
_entity.id
_entity.type
_entity.pdbx_description
1 polymer ?
#
loop_
_entity_poly.entity_id
_entity_poly.type
_entity_poly.pdbx_seq_one_letter_code
_entity_poly.pdbx_strand_id
1 'polypeptide(L)'
;TSDGLFMFTGGAPSVAVGDLVEMTGTVSEFYPGGMGTGNLSTTQLSGGSVTAISSGNPLPETRIGASGRPIPSSTVIDSDTDGRVDAAGQSVYNPEVDPIDFFESLEGMRVSVVDLLASSPTTRFGEIYGVVDGGLAGTGFNGRGGLSLDILAGGVLPRLGQVDGGIDYNPERVPLNNGPGGQVPNVNTGDVIARATGVVSDNFGNFGVRLTEVVGAVRPSGWAPEGT
;
A
#
# COMPACT_ATOMS: atom_id res chain seq x y z
N THR A 1 14.30 -1.85 6.41
CA THR A 1 14.53 -1.68 4.96
C THR A 1 13.75 -2.73 4.19
N SER A 2 13.20 -2.37 3.03
CA SER A 2 12.53 -3.30 2.13
C SER A 2 13.52 -4.26 1.47
N ASP A 3 13.09 -5.49 1.18
CA ASP A 3 13.80 -6.43 0.29
C ASP A 3 13.44 -6.21 -1.19
N GLY A 4 12.51 -5.30 -1.49
CA GLY A 4 12.14 -4.86 -2.83
C GLY A 4 13.07 -3.77 -3.34
N LEU A 5 13.31 -3.75 -4.65
CA LEU A 5 14.09 -2.69 -5.28
C LEU A 5 13.56 -2.43 -6.69
N PHE A 6 13.23 -1.18 -6.98
CA PHE A 6 12.83 -0.75 -8.30
C PHE A 6 14.06 -0.48 -9.18
N MET A 7 14.04 -0.93 -10.43
CA MET A 7 15.06 -0.57 -11.41
C MET A 7 14.43 0.21 -12.55
N PHE A 8 14.90 1.45 -12.74
CA PHE A 8 14.48 2.29 -13.85
C PHE A 8 15.35 1.99 -15.08
N THR A 9 14.75 1.35 -16.08
CA THR A 9 15.43 0.94 -17.33
C THR A 9 15.24 1.91 -18.49
N GLY A 10 14.41 2.96 -18.31
CA GLY A 10 14.08 3.92 -19.37
C GLY A 10 13.24 3.36 -20.53
N GLY A 11 12.87 2.10 -20.47
CA GLY A 11 12.07 1.39 -21.48
C GLY A 11 11.59 0.04 -20.97
N ALA A 12 11.04 -0.78 -21.88
CA ALA A 12 10.63 -2.14 -21.51
C ALA A 12 11.84 -2.95 -20.99
N PRO A 13 11.70 -3.67 -19.88
CA PRO A 13 12.79 -4.50 -19.35
C PRO A 13 13.13 -5.64 -20.33
N SER A 14 14.39 -6.03 -20.36
CA SER A 14 14.88 -7.18 -21.14
C SER A 14 14.74 -8.52 -20.42
N VAL A 15 14.14 -8.50 -19.23
CA VAL A 15 13.95 -9.66 -18.34
C VAL A 15 12.47 -9.93 -18.12
N ALA A 16 12.15 -11.14 -17.70
CA ALA A 16 10.78 -11.58 -17.48
C ALA A 16 10.51 -11.84 -15.98
N VAL A 17 9.21 -11.86 -15.64
CA VAL A 17 8.78 -12.26 -14.30
C VAL A 17 9.22 -13.70 -14.02
N GLY A 18 9.87 -13.92 -12.87
CA GLY A 18 10.47 -15.20 -12.49
C GLY A 18 11.93 -15.37 -12.92
N ASP A 19 12.53 -14.35 -13.52
CA ASP A 19 13.98 -14.36 -13.74
C ASP A 19 14.72 -14.00 -12.43
N LEU A 20 15.76 -14.76 -12.12
CA LEU A 20 16.80 -14.35 -11.19
C LEU A 20 17.73 -13.42 -11.96
N VAL A 21 17.93 -12.22 -11.46
CA VAL A 21 18.67 -11.18 -12.16
C VAL A 21 19.84 -10.65 -11.34
N GLU A 22 20.88 -10.24 -12.03
CA GLU A 22 21.91 -9.36 -11.50
C GLU A 22 21.67 -7.96 -12.03
N MET A 23 21.65 -6.98 -11.12
CA MET A 23 21.41 -5.57 -11.45
C MET A 23 22.60 -4.73 -11.00
N THR A 24 23.00 -3.79 -11.86
CA THR A 24 23.96 -2.74 -11.53
C THR A 24 23.37 -1.39 -11.85
N GLY A 25 23.69 -0.37 -11.07
CA GLY A 25 23.18 0.98 -11.30
C GLY A 25 23.57 1.92 -10.17
N THR A 26 23.13 3.18 -10.30
CA THR A 26 23.26 4.18 -9.25
C THR A 26 21.98 4.21 -8.42
N VAL A 27 22.12 4.10 -7.10
CA VAL A 27 20.99 4.28 -6.18
C VAL A 27 20.57 5.74 -6.17
N SER A 28 19.28 5.99 -6.30
CA SER A 28 18.71 7.33 -6.27
C SER A 28 17.29 7.28 -5.72
N GLU A 29 16.84 8.40 -5.13
CA GLU A 29 15.48 8.60 -4.70
C GLU A 29 14.67 9.29 -5.80
N PHE A 30 13.57 8.69 -6.19
CA PHE A 30 12.63 9.29 -7.14
C PHE A 30 11.40 9.80 -6.40
N TYR A 31 11.11 11.09 -6.54
CA TYR A 31 9.94 11.73 -5.94
C TYR A 31 8.84 11.92 -6.99
N PRO A 32 7.72 11.18 -6.91
CA PRO A 32 6.59 11.35 -7.81
C PRO A 32 6.07 12.80 -7.79
N GLY A 33 6.09 13.47 -8.95
CA GLY A 33 5.70 14.88 -9.04
C GLY A 33 6.79 15.88 -8.60
N GLY A 34 7.93 15.42 -8.09
CA GLY A 34 9.06 16.22 -7.63
C GLY A 34 9.09 16.44 -6.12
N MET A 35 10.25 16.81 -5.61
CA MET A 35 10.52 16.95 -4.15
C MET A 35 9.62 17.96 -3.42
N GLY A 36 9.00 18.90 -4.13
CA GLY A 36 8.11 19.91 -3.53
C GLY A 36 6.67 19.44 -3.28
N THR A 37 6.33 18.21 -3.64
CA THR A 37 4.95 17.68 -3.50
C THR A 37 4.62 17.18 -2.09
N GLY A 38 5.65 16.86 -1.29
CA GLY A 38 5.48 16.14 -0.02
C GLY A 38 5.19 14.64 -0.16
N ASN A 39 5.25 14.11 -1.39
CA ASN A 39 5.14 12.67 -1.62
C ASN A 39 6.39 11.95 -1.12
N LEU A 40 6.22 10.69 -0.70
CA LEU A 40 7.33 9.81 -0.38
C LEU A 40 8.17 9.54 -1.63
N SER A 41 9.43 9.23 -1.44
CA SER A 41 10.32 8.82 -2.52
C SER A 41 10.24 7.32 -2.77
N THR A 42 10.61 6.91 -3.97
CA THR A 42 10.86 5.50 -4.28
C THR A 42 12.35 5.30 -4.47
N THR A 43 12.94 4.40 -3.68
CA THR A 43 14.35 4.01 -3.85
C THR A 43 14.50 3.18 -5.12
N GLN A 44 15.38 3.62 -6.01
CA GLN A 44 15.57 2.96 -7.31
C GLN A 44 17.04 2.84 -7.71
N LEU A 45 17.34 1.85 -8.57
CA LEU A 45 18.55 1.81 -9.37
C LEU A 45 18.28 2.47 -10.73
N SER A 46 19.19 3.32 -11.17
CA SER A 46 19.10 3.99 -12.47
C SER A 46 20.43 3.99 -13.21
N GLY A 47 20.39 4.16 -14.55
CA GLY A 47 21.56 4.29 -15.39
C GLY A 47 22.47 3.07 -15.47
N GLY A 48 21.95 1.88 -15.22
CA GLY A 48 22.72 0.65 -15.17
C GLY A 48 22.23 -0.44 -16.12
N SER A 49 22.54 -1.69 -15.78
CA SER A 49 22.18 -2.87 -16.57
C SER A 49 21.49 -3.93 -15.70
N VAL A 50 20.66 -4.74 -16.35
CA VAL A 50 20.05 -5.93 -15.77
C VAL A 50 20.39 -7.12 -16.66
N THR A 51 20.81 -8.24 -16.04
CA THR A 51 21.15 -9.47 -16.73
C THR A 51 20.44 -10.65 -16.06
N ALA A 52 19.73 -11.47 -16.83
CA ALA A 52 19.12 -12.69 -16.33
C ALA A 52 20.18 -13.76 -16.08
N ILE A 53 20.16 -14.36 -14.88
CA ILE A 53 21.02 -15.48 -14.48
C ILE A 53 20.28 -16.80 -14.71
N SER A 54 19.01 -16.87 -14.36
CA SER A 54 18.12 -18.01 -14.58
C SER A 54 16.69 -17.59 -14.68
N SER A 55 15.81 -18.43 -15.26
CA SER A 55 14.41 -18.15 -15.48
C SER A 55 13.51 -19.19 -14.83
N GLY A 56 12.22 -18.84 -14.66
CA GLY A 56 11.22 -19.74 -14.10
C GLY A 56 11.37 -20.00 -12.60
N ASN A 57 11.99 -19.07 -11.88
CA ASN A 57 12.13 -19.18 -10.44
C ASN A 57 10.81 -18.87 -9.73
N PRO A 58 10.54 -19.51 -8.57
CA PRO A 58 9.39 -19.17 -7.75
C PRO A 58 9.42 -17.69 -7.35
N LEU A 59 8.24 -17.07 -7.35
CA LEU A 59 8.08 -15.69 -6.89
C LEU A 59 7.70 -15.70 -5.41
N PRO A 60 8.60 -15.30 -4.50
CA PRO A 60 8.22 -15.14 -3.11
C PRO A 60 7.18 -14.04 -2.97
N GLU A 61 6.32 -14.16 -1.97
CA GLU A 61 5.38 -13.11 -1.62
C GLU A 61 5.30 -12.95 -0.10
N THR A 62 5.03 -11.75 0.34
CA THR A 62 4.73 -11.42 1.73
C THR A 62 3.23 -11.18 1.86
N ARG A 63 2.53 -11.92 2.72
CA ARG A 63 1.13 -11.67 3.01
C ARG A 63 1.00 -10.51 4.00
N ILE A 64 0.17 -9.53 3.67
CA ILE A 64 -0.27 -8.48 4.60
C ILE A 64 -1.53 -8.98 5.32
N GLY A 65 -1.55 -8.89 6.63
CA GLY A 65 -2.66 -9.29 7.47
C GLY A 65 -2.27 -10.26 8.60
N ALA A 66 -3.26 -10.72 9.36
CA ALA A 66 -3.07 -11.48 10.60
C ALA A 66 -2.31 -12.81 10.42
N SER A 67 -2.40 -13.44 9.24
CA SER A 67 -1.67 -14.69 8.97
C SER A 67 -0.35 -14.48 8.22
N GLY A 68 0.17 -13.26 8.22
CA GLY A 68 1.43 -12.86 7.61
C GLY A 68 2.08 -11.74 8.43
N ARG A 69 2.27 -10.59 7.81
CA ARG A 69 2.71 -9.36 8.49
C ARG A 69 1.48 -8.49 8.78
N PRO A 70 1.02 -8.37 10.03
CA PRO A 70 -0.09 -7.51 10.37
C PRO A 70 0.32 -6.04 10.26
N ILE A 71 -0.60 -5.17 9.86
CA ILE A 71 -0.41 -3.73 9.95
C ILE A 71 -0.37 -3.37 11.45
N PRO A 72 0.66 -2.65 11.92
CA PRO A 72 0.95 -2.55 13.36
C PRO A 72 -0.05 -1.69 14.15
N SER A 73 -0.71 -0.75 13.49
CA SER A 73 -1.72 0.12 14.11
C SER A 73 -2.90 0.33 13.18
N SER A 74 -4.08 0.51 13.78
CA SER A 74 -5.31 0.88 13.07
C SER A 74 -5.73 2.33 13.32
N THR A 75 -4.99 3.08 14.14
CA THR A 75 -5.37 4.43 14.55
C THR A 75 -4.25 5.45 14.41
N VAL A 76 -3.01 5.06 14.65
CA VAL A 76 -1.83 5.94 14.57
C VAL A 76 -1.05 5.56 13.33
N ILE A 77 -0.79 6.53 12.45
CA ILE A 77 -0.05 6.30 11.21
C ILE A 77 1.47 6.30 11.45
N ASP A 78 1.91 7.12 12.40
CA ASP A 78 3.29 7.32 12.77
C ASP A 78 3.34 7.78 14.24
N SER A 79 4.15 7.14 15.06
CA SER A 79 4.34 7.50 16.47
C SER A 79 5.38 8.59 16.68
N ASP A 80 6.13 8.94 15.63
CA ASP A 80 7.08 10.04 15.62
C ASP A 80 6.38 11.39 15.46
N THR A 81 7.13 12.47 15.63
CA THR A 81 6.58 13.82 15.61
C THR A 81 6.54 14.46 14.22
N ASP A 82 7.13 13.83 13.22
CA ASP A 82 7.31 14.46 11.90
C ASP A 82 6.54 13.77 10.75
N GLY A 83 6.00 12.57 10.94
CA GLY A 83 5.21 11.84 9.93
C GLY A 83 6.02 11.49 8.67
N ARG A 84 7.32 11.29 8.79
CA ARG A 84 8.25 11.08 7.68
C ARG A 84 9.13 9.87 7.92
N VAL A 85 9.29 9.05 6.90
CA VAL A 85 10.20 7.89 6.92
C VAL A 85 11.66 8.25 6.63
N ASP A 86 11.92 9.45 6.09
CA ASP A 86 13.21 9.84 5.51
C ASP A 86 13.88 11.05 6.17
N ALA A 87 13.32 11.58 7.24
CA ALA A 87 13.88 12.79 7.88
C ALA A 87 15.14 12.46 8.68
N ALA A 88 16.28 12.82 8.12
CA ALA A 88 17.57 12.59 8.78
C ALA A 88 17.61 13.20 10.20
N GLY A 89 17.70 12.33 11.21
CA GLY A 89 17.93 12.68 12.62
C GLY A 89 16.70 13.04 13.44
N GLN A 90 15.50 12.92 12.89
CA GLN A 90 14.23 13.19 13.59
C GLN A 90 13.29 11.96 13.58
N SER A 91 13.31 11.19 12.51
CA SER A 91 12.48 10.01 12.33
C SER A 91 13.14 8.76 12.88
N VAL A 92 12.39 7.93 13.59
CA VAL A 92 12.82 6.62 14.06
C VAL A 92 12.08 5.56 13.22
N TYR A 93 12.78 4.97 12.27
CA TYR A 93 12.22 3.90 11.44
C TYR A 93 11.84 2.69 12.29
N ASN A 94 10.53 2.43 12.43
CA ASN A 94 9.99 1.39 13.29
C ASN A 94 8.78 0.66 12.66
N PRO A 95 9.00 -0.20 11.66
CA PRO A 95 7.93 -0.88 10.93
C PRO A 95 7.08 -1.86 11.75
N GLU A 96 7.47 -2.13 12.98
CA GLU A 96 6.72 -2.98 13.91
C GLU A 96 5.69 -2.18 14.73
N VAL A 97 5.73 -0.85 14.68
CA VAL A 97 4.86 0.05 15.44
C VAL A 97 4.12 1.00 14.52
N ASP A 98 4.80 1.52 13.49
CA ASP A 98 4.31 2.59 12.65
C ASP A 98 3.87 2.11 11.26
N PRO A 99 2.60 2.25 10.89
CA PRO A 99 2.08 1.85 9.57
C PRO A 99 2.80 2.48 8.39
N ILE A 100 3.24 3.74 8.48
CA ILE A 100 3.99 4.37 7.41
C ILE A 100 5.30 3.62 7.16
N ASP A 101 6.04 3.30 8.20
CA ASP A 101 7.29 2.53 8.13
C ASP A 101 7.06 1.08 7.72
N PHE A 102 5.91 0.51 8.16
CA PHE A 102 5.51 -0.83 7.76
C PHE A 102 5.36 -0.92 6.23
N PHE A 103 4.64 0.00 5.61
CA PHE A 103 4.48 0.02 4.16
C PHE A 103 5.78 0.36 3.43
N GLU A 104 6.59 1.26 3.96
CA GLU A 104 7.94 1.55 3.46
C GLU A 104 8.81 0.29 3.47
N SER A 105 8.71 -0.53 4.53
CA SER A 105 9.43 -1.81 4.62
C SER A 105 9.02 -2.85 3.56
N LEU A 106 7.92 -2.60 2.88
CA LEU A 106 7.37 -3.47 1.82
C LEU A 106 7.52 -2.87 0.42
N GLU A 107 8.03 -1.64 0.30
CA GLU A 107 8.17 -0.97 -1.00
C GLU A 107 8.94 -1.85 -2.00
N GLY A 108 8.44 -1.96 -3.22
CA GLY A 108 9.01 -2.82 -4.26
C GLY A 108 8.82 -4.33 -4.06
N MET A 109 8.30 -4.76 -2.90
CA MET A 109 8.08 -6.18 -2.62
C MET A 109 6.76 -6.67 -3.21
N ARG A 110 6.76 -7.94 -3.66
CA ARG A 110 5.53 -8.64 -4.03
C ARG A 110 4.78 -9.06 -2.77
N VAL A 111 3.56 -8.58 -2.65
CA VAL A 111 2.68 -8.85 -1.51
C VAL A 111 1.36 -9.45 -1.94
N SER A 112 0.66 -10.08 -1.01
CA SER A 112 -0.74 -10.46 -1.17
C SER A 112 -1.58 -9.98 -0.01
N VAL A 113 -2.84 -9.66 -0.31
CA VAL A 113 -3.91 -9.40 0.65
C VAL A 113 -5.03 -10.40 0.44
N VAL A 114 -5.68 -10.81 1.52
CA VAL A 114 -6.76 -11.80 1.50
C VAL A 114 -7.97 -11.24 2.21
N ASP A 115 -9.15 -11.56 1.67
CA ASP A 115 -10.43 -11.09 2.19
C ASP A 115 -10.45 -9.58 2.45
N LEU A 116 -10.05 -8.81 1.44
CA LEU A 116 -10.05 -7.35 1.53
C LEU A 116 -11.51 -6.85 1.53
N LEU A 117 -11.97 -6.34 2.66
CA LEU A 117 -13.26 -5.68 2.81
C LEU A 117 -13.17 -4.27 2.24
N ALA A 118 -13.85 -4.01 1.13
CA ALA A 118 -13.86 -2.71 0.48
C ALA A 118 -14.56 -1.66 1.36
N SER A 119 -13.84 -0.64 1.78
CA SER A 119 -14.36 0.48 2.58
C SER A 119 -14.95 1.61 1.74
N SER A 120 -14.76 1.53 0.42
CA SER A 120 -15.33 2.45 -0.57
C SER A 120 -15.63 1.73 -1.88
N PRO A 121 -16.48 2.29 -2.75
CA PRO A 121 -16.61 1.80 -4.12
C PRO A 121 -15.29 1.98 -4.89
N THR A 122 -15.15 1.24 -5.99
CA THR A 122 -14.06 1.49 -6.95
C THR A 122 -14.09 2.93 -7.43
N THR A 123 -12.97 3.62 -7.29
CA THR A 123 -12.85 5.01 -7.71
C THR A 123 -12.78 5.15 -9.23
N ARG A 124 -13.05 6.33 -9.75
CA ARG A 124 -12.89 6.64 -11.20
C ARG A 124 -11.45 6.47 -11.71
N PHE A 125 -10.48 6.41 -10.81
CA PHE A 125 -9.06 6.24 -11.13
C PHE A 125 -8.62 4.77 -11.13
N GLY A 126 -9.54 3.83 -10.87
CA GLY A 126 -9.21 2.41 -10.79
C GLY A 126 -8.48 2.07 -9.49
N GLU A 127 -9.04 2.52 -8.37
CA GLU A 127 -8.53 2.26 -7.03
C GLU A 127 -9.64 1.71 -6.15
N ILE A 128 -9.27 0.84 -5.23
CA ILE A 128 -10.12 0.32 -4.17
C ILE A 128 -9.37 0.53 -2.85
N TYR A 129 -10.05 1.02 -1.84
CA TYR A 129 -9.53 1.09 -0.49
C TYR A 129 -10.26 0.06 0.38
N GLY A 130 -9.53 -0.71 1.13
CA GLY A 130 -10.14 -1.74 1.96
C GLY A 130 -9.26 -2.17 3.14
N VAL A 131 -9.84 -2.97 4.03
CA VAL A 131 -9.15 -3.54 5.19
C VAL A 131 -9.05 -5.05 5.00
N VAL A 132 -7.88 -5.60 5.23
CA VAL A 132 -7.58 -7.03 5.06
C VAL A 132 -8.31 -7.91 6.08
N ASP A 133 -8.29 -9.22 5.85
CA ASP A 133 -8.86 -10.24 6.74
C ASP A 133 -10.34 -9.97 7.09
N GLY A 134 -11.12 -9.53 6.11
CA GLY A 134 -12.55 -9.22 6.27
C GLY A 134 -12.84 -8.00 7.12
N GLY A 135 -11.87 -7.10 7.27
CA GLY A 135 -12.01 -5.91 8.11
C GLY A 135 -11.65 -6.14 9.59
N LEU A 136 -11.00 -7.25 9.93
CA LEU A 136 -10.78 -7.67 11.32
C LEU A 136 -10.03 -6.63 12.17
N ALA A 137 -9.06 -5.93 11.58
CA ALA A 137 -8.27 -4.91 12.27
C ALA A 137 -8.77 -3.48 12.03
N GLY A 138 -9.88 -3.32 11.30
CA GLY A 138 -10.39 -1.99 10.97
C GLY A 138 -11.12 -1.34 12.13
N THR A 139 -10.93 -0.03 12.24
CA THR A 139 -11.59 0.83 13.21
C THR A 139 -12.56 1.78 12.51
N GLY A 140 -13.45 2.44 13.23
CA GLY A 140 -14.37 3.45 12.65
C GLY A 140 -15.34 2.97 11.60
N PHE A 141 -15.60 1.66 11.47
CA PHE A 141 -16.56 1.12 10.51
C PHE A 141 -17.99 1.60 10.83
N ASN A 142 -18.65 2.12 9.82
CA ASN A 142 -20.11 2.31 9.87
C ASN A 142 -20.83 0.98 9.54
N GLY A 143 -22.14 0.94 9.72
CA GLY A 143 -22.96 -0.26 9.50
C GLY A 143 -22.96 -0.80 8.05
N ARG A 144 -22.31 -0.12 7.11
CA ARG A 144 -22.17 -0.50 5.70
C ARG A 144 -20.73 -0.76 5.27
N GLY A 145 -19.79 -0.84 6.23
CA GLY A 145 -18.39 -1.13 5.94
C GLY A 145 -17.56 0.06 5.47
N GLY A 146 -18.13 1.26 5.38
CA GLY A 146 -17.35 2.47 5.15
C GLY A 146 -16.59 2.86 6.41
N LEU A 147 -15.35 3.33 6.24
CA LEU A 147 -14.53 3.85 7.34
C LEU A 147 -14.78 5.34 7.53
N SER A 148 -14.91 5.76 8.77
CA SER A 148 -15.02 7.17 9.15
C SER A 148 -13.69 7.63 9.73
N LEU A 149 -13.31 8.86 9.43
CA LEU A 149 -12.28 9.54 10.22
C LEU A 149 -12.87 9.81 11.59
N ASP A 150 -12.17 9.44 12.64
CA ASP A 150 -12.63 9.67 14.01
C ASP A 150 -11.63 10.52 14.79
N ILE A 151 -12.10 11.20 15.82
CA ILE A 151 -11.23 11.92 16.75
C ILE A 151 -10.99 11.02 17.95
N LEU A 152 -9.77 10.56 18.10
CA LEU A 152 -9.37 9.75 19.24
C LEU A 152 -9.52 10.53 20.54
N ALA A 153 -9.73 9.82 21.65
CA ALA A 153 -9.92 10.42 22.96
C ALA A 153 -8.76 11.38 23.31
N GLY A 154 -9.08 12.65 23.51
CA GLY A 154 -8.11 13.71 23.78
C GLY A 154 -7.50 14.36 22.54
N GLY A 155 -7.85 13.91 21.37
CA GLY A 155 -7.43 14.48 20.10
C GLY A 155 -8.13 15.82 19.80
N VAL A 156 -7.49 16.62 18.98
CA VAL A 156 -8.05 17.84 18.39
C VAL A 156 -7.87 17.76 16.87
N LEU A 157 -8.79 18.31 16.12
CA LEU A 157 -8.62 18.41 14.65
C LEU A 157 -7.30 19.11 14.35
N PRO A 158 -6.36 18.48 13.60
CA PRO A 158 -5.09 19.09 13.29
C PRO A 158 -5.33 20.36 12.48
N ARG A 159 -4.57 21.39 12.80
CA ARG A 159 -4.42 22.52 11.90
C ARG A 159 -3.53 22.08 10.73
N LEU A 160 -3.72 22.72 9.59
CA LEU A 160 -2.88 22.46 8.41
C LEU A 160 -1.39 22.45 8.80
N GLY A 161 -0.68 21.35 8.57
CA GLY A 161 0.73 21.18 8.92
C GLY A 161 1.01 20.58 10.31
N GLN A 162 0.01 20.14 11.07
CA GLN A 162 0.21 19.32 12.26
C GLN A 162 -0.07 17.85 11.94
N VAL A 163 0.90 17.00 12.21
CA VAL A 163 0.75 15.56 12.19
C VAL A 163 0.21 15.16 13.56
N ASP A 164 -0.73 14.23 13.58
CA ASP A 164 -1.19 13.55 14.79
C ASP A 164 -1.90 14.39 15.85
N GLY A 165 -2.95 15.07 15.46
CA GLY A 165 -3.89 15.70 16.42
C GLY A 165 -4.83 14.72 17.15
N GLY A 166 -4.51 13.41 17.19
CA GLY A 166 -5.41 12.38 17.73
C GLY A 166 -6.59 12.10 16.82
N ILE A 167 -6.34 12.06 15.51
CA ILE A 167 -7.30 11.62 14.50
C ILE A 167 -6.92 10.23 14.04
N ASP A 168 -7.92 9.36 13.97
CA ASP A 168 -7.82 8.09 13.28
C ASP A 168 -7.94 8.32 11.77
N TYR A 169 -6.81 8.27 11.06
CA TYR A 169 -6.74 8.37 9.60
C TYR A 169 -6.92 7.03 8.89
N ASN A 170 -7.28 5.99 9.63
CA ASN A 170 -7.44 4.62 9.15
C ASN A 170 -6.16 4.09 8.44
N PRO A 171 -5.02 4.05 9.14
CA PRO A 171 -3.77 3.59 8.56
C PRO A 171 -3.77 2.11 8.16
N GLU A 172 -4.75 1.34 8.65
CA GLU A 172 -4.98 -0.05 8.31
C GLU A 172 -5.59 -0.27 6.90
N ARG A 173 -5.96 0.81 6.21
CA ARG A 173 -6.46 0.73 4.83
C ARG A 173 -5.34 0.37 3.86
N VAL A 174 -5.59 -0.64 3.06
CA VAL A 174 -4.72 -1.02 1.96
C VAL A 174 -5.36 -0.58 0.64
N PRO A 175 -4.76 0.36 -0.08
CA PRO A 175 -5.18 0.68 -1.45
C PRO A 175 -4.79 -0.43 -2.42
N LEU A 176 -5.72 -0.84 -3.30
CA LEU A 176 -5.41 -1.62 -4.50
C LEU A 176 -5.50 -0.72 -5.72
N ASN A 177 -4.50 -0.80 -6.58
CA ASN A 177 -4.39 0.00 -7.79
C ASN A 177 -4.25 -0.89 -9.03
N ASN A 178 -4.78 -0.41 -10.15
CA ASN A 178 -4.49 -1.03 -11.44
C ASN A 178 -2.98 -1.19 -11.64
N GLY A 179 -2.58 -2.32 -12.19
CA GLY A 179 -1.19 -2.63 -12.42
C GLY A 179 -0.97 -3.43 -13.71
N PRO A 180 0.27 -3.80 -14.02
CA PRO A 180 0.63 -4.42 -15.29
C PRO A 180 0.01 -5.82 -15.50
N GLY A 181 -0.37 -6.52 -14.43
CA GLY A 181 -0.93 -7.88 -14.49
C GLY A 181 -2.39 -7.97 -14.07
N GLY A 182 -3.01 -6.87 -13.60
CA GLY A 182 -4.39 -6.89 -13.14
C GLY A 182 -5.06 -5.54 -13.11
N GLN A 183 -6.37 -5.58 -13.21
CA GLN A 183 -7.23 -4.41 -13.02
C GLN A 183 -8.06 -4.61 -11.75
N VAL A 184 -8.28 -3.57 -11.00
CA VAL A 184 -9.21 -3.62 -9.87
C VAL A 184 -10.63 -3.89 -10.41
N PRO A 185 -11.39 -4.80 -9.76
CA PRO A 185 -12.77 -5.04 -10.13
C PRO A 185 -13.66 -3.85 -9.76
N ASN A 186 -14.85 -3.80 -10.33
CA ASN A 186 -15.85 -2.85 -9.87
C ASN A 186 -16.51 -3.43 -8.60
N VAL A 187 -16.36 -2.73 -7.48
CA VAL A 187 -16.91 -3.12 -6.17
C VAL A 187 -17.71 -1.99 -5.55
N ASN A 188 -18.60 -2.35 -4.64
CA ASN A 188 -19.27 -1.44 -3.73
C ASN A 188 -18.64 -1.52 -2.33
N THR A 189 -18.92 -0.53 -1.49
CA THR A 189 -18.59 -0.59 -0.07
C THR A 189 -19.15 -1.86 0.56
N GLY A 190 -18.34 -2.58 1.33
CA GLY A 190 -18.72 -3.83 1.99
C GLY A 190 -18.52 -5.09 1.16
N ASP A 191 -18.25 -4.96 -0.14
CA ASP A 191 -17.86 -6.14 -0.94
C ASP A 191 -16.48 -6.65 -0.49
N VAL A 192 -16.24 -7.94 -0.64
CA VAL A 192 -14.99 -8.57 -0.22
C VAL A 192 -14.25 -9.17 -1.42
N ILE A 193 -13.01 -8.73 -1.62
CA ILE A 193 -12.09 -9.31 -2.60
C ILE A 193 -11.35 -10.47 -1.93
N ALA A 194 -11.53 -11.69 -2.46
CA ALA A 194 -10.99 -12.90 -1.84
C ALA A 194 -9.45 -12.89 -1.77
N ARG A 195 -8.80 -12.39 -2.81
CA ARG A 195 -7.34 -12.26 -2.87
C ARG A 195 -6.93 -11.22 -3.91
N ALA A 196 -5.91 -10.46 -3.59
CA ALA A 196 -5.19 -9.62 -4.57
C ALA A 196 -3.69 -9.76 -4.33
N THR A 197 -2.92 -9.79 -5.42
CA THR A 197 -1.47 -9.91 -5.41
C THR A 197 -0.88 -8.80 -6.27
N GLY A 198 0.17 -8.17 -5.77
CA GLY A 198 0.80 -7.06 -6.47
C GLY A 198 2.12 -6.65 -5.83
N VAL A 199 2.64 -5.52 -6.28
CA VAL A 199 3.85 -4.90 -5.74
C VAL A 199 3.46 -3.64 -4.98
N VAL A 200 4.01 -3.46 -3.78
CA VAL A 200 3.82 -2.23 -3.00
C VAL A 200 4.59 -1.10 -3.67
N SER A 201 3.94 0.02 -3.87
CA SER A 201 4.58 1.24 -4.36
C SER A 201 3.87 2.47 -3.81
N ASP A 202 4.61 3.57 -3.63
CA ASP A 202 3.98 4.87 -3.43
C ASP A 202 3.28 5.33 -4.71
N ASN A 203 2.11 5.91 -4.55
CA ASN A 203 1.33 6.51 -5.62
C ASN A 203 0.72 7.82 -5.12
N PHE A 204 1.38 8.93 -5.41
CA PHE A 204 0.98 10.27 -4.99
C PHE A 204 0.76 10.41 -3.46
N GLY A 205 1.71 9.91 -2.68
CA GLY A 205 1.72 10.01 -1.22
C GLY A 205 0.89 8.95 -0.51
N ASN A 206 0.51 7.88 -1.21
CA ASN A 206 -0.15 6.74 -0.62
C ASN A 206 0.54 5.44 -1.04
N PHE A 207 0.98 4.65 -0.08
CA PHE A 207 1.37 3.28 -0.38
C PHE A 207 0.15 2.48 -0.83
N GLY A 208 0.33 1.68 -1.88
CA GLY A 208 -0.71 0.81 -2.39
C GLY A 208 -0.16 -0.41 -3.10
N VAL A 209 -1.01 -1.40 -3.29
CA VAL A 209 -0.67 -2.63 -4.00
C VAL A 209 -1.06 -2.48 -5.46
N ARG A 210 -0.06 -2.32 -6.34
CA ARG A 210 -0.24 -2.34 -7.79
C ARG A 210 -0.34 -3.77 -8.29
N LEU A 211 -1.49 -4.13 -8.83
CA LEU A 211 -1.82 -5.50 -9.19
C LEU A 211 -0.87 -6.07 -10.26
N THR A 212 -0.29 -7.22 -9.98
CA THR A 212 0.52 -8.01 -10.92
C THR A 212 -0.20 -9.27 -11.41
N GLU A 213 -1.37 -9.54 -10.83
CA GLU A 213 -2.21 -10.70 -11.17
C GLU A 213 -3.67 -10.30 -11.19
N VAL A 214 -4.49 -11.11 -11.86
CA VAL A 214 -5.94 -10.97 -11.82
C VAL A 214 -6.42 -11.22 -10.38
N VAL A 215 -7.26 -10.33 -9.87
CA VAL A 215 -7.79 -10.49 -8.51
C VAL A 215 -8.69 -11.73 -8.39
N GLY A 216 -8.74 -12.28 -7.19
CA GLY A 216 -9.65 -13.37 -6.85
C GLY A 216 -11.13 -12.96 -6.91
N ALA A 217 -11.99 -13.89 -6.59
CA ALA A 217 -13.44 -13.65 -6.63
C ALA A 217 -13.84 -12.47 -5.73
N VAL A 218 -14.79 -11.67 -6.23
CA VAL A 218 -15.48 -10.65 -5.43
C VAL A 218 -16.73 -11.28 -4.82
N ARG A 219 -16.88 -11.17 -3.51
CA ARG A 219 -18.08 -11.54 -2.77
C ARG A 219 -18.86 -10.28 -2.44
N PRO A 220 -20.06 -10.07 -3.04
CA PRO A 220 -20.90 -8.92 -2.75
C PRO A 220 -21.33 -8.88 -1.28
N SER A 221 -21.44 -7.68 -0.73
CA SER A 221 -21.95 -7.46 0.65
C SER A 221 -23.39 -7.93 0.84
N GLY A 222 -24.14 -8.05 -0.24
CA GLY A 222 -25.57 -8.35 -0.21
C GLY A 222 -26.42 -7.16 0.26
N TRP A 223 -25.86 -6.01 0.48
CA TRP A 223 -26.63 -4.82 0.87
C TRP A 223 -27.39 -4.25 -0.33
N ALA A 224 -28.68 -3.96 -0.09
CA ALA A 224 -29.48 -3.28 -1.08
C ALA A 224 -28.97 -1.84 -1.28
N PRO A 225 -29.03 -1.30 -2.52
CA PRO A 225 -28.84 0.12 -2.75
C PRO A 225 -29.77 0.93 -1.84
N GLU A 226 -29.34 2.10 -1.40
CA GLU A 226 -30.25 3.01 -0.71
C GLU A 226 -31.40 3.34 -1.64
N GLY A 227 -32.63 3.08 -1.18
CA GLY A 227 -33.82 3.49 -1.90
C GLY A 227 -33.79 5.02 -2.07
N THR A 228 -33.94 5.47 -3.31
CA THR A 228 -34.19 6.89 -3.65
C THR A 228 -35.58 7.30 -3.20
#